data_319accb310adfbbd9bea1128d909fb06
#
_entry.id   319accb310adfbbd9bea1128d909fb06
#
_cell.length_a   1.000
_cell.length_b   1.000
_cell.length_c   1.000
_cell.angle_alpha   90.00
_cell.angle_beta   90.00
_cell.angle_gamma   90.00
#
_symmetry.space_group_name_H-M   'P 1'
#
loop_
_entity.id
_entity.type
_entity.pdbx_description
1 polymer ?
#
loop_
_entity_poly.entity_id
_entity_poly.type
_entity_poly.pdbx_seq_one_letter_code
_entity_poly.pdbx_strand_id
1 'polypeptide(L)'
;MERGDELRNWLKESLARGYSQQELIDLLSENGYTADEIKEILNLRYSVIKKPQDKSPVPKPTPPKKIDLKKVPSASEIKELSELVLRIKKEMAKTVIGQTDVIDAFICALLCNGHVLLEGVPGIAKTLIVKTLAKASGCSSKRIQFTVDLLPSDILGITTYTPQKGFETLKGPIFANFIVADEINRSPPKTQSALIEAMQEKQVTIAKETYKLPLPFFVMANNNPLETSGVYDLPEAQVDRFLFKLLIGYPKSNIEEKQIMETNVTLKKFEDYDIKAVLSPEKILHMQQLAKDIYVDDKVKEYIYRIVEKTRLKNFPRGKYIDWGGSPRASIALFIASKSWALMKGRNYVTPKDVKDIAHFVLRHRVILNYKARAEKINSDDIIDDILSIIEV
;
A
#
# COMPACT_ATOMS: atom_id res chain seq x y z
N MET A 1 3.48 14.61 28.58
CA MET A 1 4.64 14.45 29.46
C MET A 1 5.83 13.77 28.76
N GLU A 2 5.66 12.75 27.94
CA GLU A 2 6.77 12.01 27.27
C GLU A 2 7.61 12.82 26.25
N ARG A 3 7.03 13.80 25.57
CA ARG A 3 7.73 14.60 24.53
C ARG A 3 8.83 15.54 25.06
N GLY A 4 8.67 16.07 26.26
CA GLY A 4 9.71 16.89 26.91
C GLY A 4 10.95 16.06 27.21
N ASP A 5 10.78 14.77 27.41
CA ASP A 5 11.85 13.85 27.78
C ASP A 5 12.69 13.40 26.57
N GLU A 6 12.09 13.21 25.40
CA GLU A 6 12.81 12.90 24.15
C GLU A 6 13.71 14.06 23.70
N LEU A 7 13.18 15.26 23.71
CA LEU A 7 13.94 16.45 23.33
C LEU A 7 15.04 16.77 24.34
N ARG A 8 14.77 16.52 25.62
CA ARG A 8 15.80 16.62 26.70
C ARG A 8 16.91 15.59 26.51
N ASN A 9 16.60 14.37 26.16
CA ASN A 9 17.58 13.33 25.89
C ASN A 9 18.41 13.64 24.66
N TRP A 10 17.78 14.10 23.56
CA TRP A 10 18.48 14.56 22.36
C TRP A 10 19.45 15.70 22.66
N LEU A 11 19.04 16.72 23.45
CA LEU A 11 19.93 17.82 23.88
C LEU A 11 21.11 17.32 24.69
N LYS A 12 20.88 16.43 25.67
CA LYS A 12 21.97 15.84 26.48
C LYS A 12 22.97 15.10 25.61
N GLU A 13 22.51 14.27 24.71
CA GLU A 13 23.38 13.49 23.82
C GLU A 13 24.15 14.40 22.85
N SER A 14 23.49 15.43 22.31
CA SER A 14 24.13 16.37 21.38
C SER A 14 25.18 17.22 22.05
N LEU A 15 24.93 17.70 23.28
CA LEU A 15 25.92 18.38 24.11
C LEU A 15 27.08 17.46 24.49
N ALA A 16 26.81 16.18 24.81
CA ALA A 16 27.85 15.20 25.11
C ALA A 16 28.73 14.88 23.89
N ARG A 17 28.22 15.01 22.68
CA ARG A 17 28.95 14.88 21.40
C ARG A 17 29.75 16.14 21.03
N GLY A 18 29.65 17.22 21.83
CA GLY A 18 30.47 18.42 21.70
C GLY A 18 29.88 19.57 20.89
N TYR A 19 28.59 19.52 20.54
CA TYR A 19 27.88 20.63 19.91
C TYR A 19 27.71 21.79 20.89
N SER A 20 27.86 23.03 20.40
CA SER A 20 27.61 24.22 21.22
C SER A 20 26.12 24.46 21.44
N GLN A 21 25.80 25.13 22.52
CA GLN A 21 24.40 25.47 22.84
C GLN A 21 23.78 26.35 21.73
N GLN A 22 24.58 27.23 21.11
CA GLN A 22 24.10 28.08 20.02
C GLN A 22 23.76 27.28 18.75
N GLU A 23 24.60 26.34 18.37
CA GLU A 23 24.34 25.48 17.23
C GLU A 23 23.04 24.63 17.41
N LEU A 24 22.75 24.21 18.65
CA LEU A 24 21.54 23.47 18.96
C LEU A 24 20.29 24.37 18.98
N ILE A 25 20.42 25.64 19.41
CA ILE A 25 19.34 26.64 19.30
C ILE A 25 19.00 26.91 17.84
N ASP A 26 20.01 27.12 17.00
CA ASP A 26 19.80 27.38 15.57
C ASP A 26 19.14 26.19 14.88
N LEU A 27 19.59 24.95 15.16
CA LEU A 27 18.98 23.73 14.67
C LEU A 27 17.52 23.53 15.12
N LEU A 28 17.19 23.89 16.36
CA LEU A 28 15.83 23.82 16.86
C LEU A 28 14.93 24.86 16.17
N SER A 29 15.44 26.08 15.98
CA SER A 29 14.73 27.15 15.28
C SER A 29 14.44 26.78 13.81
N GLU A 30 15.43 26.23 13.10
CA GLU A 30 15.27 25.73 11.72
C GLU A 30 14.23 24.60 11.61
N ASN A 31 14.04 23.84 12.68
CA ASN A 31 13.05 22.75 12.73
C ASN A 31 11.71 23.15 13.34
N GLY A 32 11.44 24.46 13.48
CA GLY A 32 10.12 25.01 13.77
C GLY A 32 9.78 25.16 15.26
N TYR A 33 10.76 25.08 16.17
CA TYR A 33 10.56 25.37 17.59
C TYR A 33 10.54 26.87 17.84
N THR A 34 9.62 27.36 18.65
CA THR A 34 9.52 28.77 19.03
C THR A 34 10.56 29.16 20.09
N ALA A 35 10.89 30.45 20.17
CA ALA A 35 11.86 30.96 21.14
C ALA A 35 11.49 30.62 22.60
N ASP A 36 10.18 30.57 22.91
CA ASP A 36 9.70 30.26 24.26
C ASP A 36 9.84 28.77 24.58
N GLU A 37 9.57 27.88 23.62
CA GLU A 37 9.78 26.44 23.74
C GLU A 37 11.27 26.12 23.93
N ILE A 38 12.14 26.80 23.19
CA ILE A 38 13.59 26.64 23.28
C ILE A 38 14.09 27.12 24.66
N LYS A 39 13.57 28.23 25.17
CA LYS A 39 13.91 28.73 26.51
C LYS A 39 13.46 27.79 27.63
N GLU A 40 12.27 27.22 27.52
CA GLU A 40 11.76 26.27 28.51
C GLU A 40 12.63 25.01 28.59
N ILE A 41 13.13 24.55 27.45
CA ILE A 41 14.00 23.37 27.32
C ILE A 41 15.41 23.68 27.86
N LEU A 42 15.96 24.87 27.62
CA LEU A 42 17.29 25.27 28.02
C LEU A 42 17.38 25.74 29.48
N ASN A 43 16.31 26.20 30.10
CA ASN A 43 16.27 26.63 31.51
C ASN A 43 16.50 25.51 32.53
N LEU A 44 16.66 24.27 32.08
CA LEU A 44 17.10 23.18 32.91
C LEU A 44 18.63 23.24 33.08
N ARG A 45 19.12 23.59 34.28
CA ARG A 45 20.53 23.60 34.67
C ARG A 45 21.21 22.29 34.33
N TYR A 46 22.04 22.25 33.29
CA TYR A 46 22.93 21.11 33.00
C TYR A 46 24.29 21.35 33.68
N SER A 47 24.68 20.36 34.49
CA SER A 47 26.07 20.29 35.02
C SER A 47 27.03 20.06 33.85
N VAL A 48 28.14 20.84 33.87
CA VAL A 48 29.20 20.87 32.85
C VAL A 48 29.74 19.46 32.58
N ILE A 49 29.55 18.96 31.39
CA ILE A 49 30.20 17.73 30.90
C ILE A 49 31.49 18.11 30.20
N LYS A 50 32.62 17.54 30.66
CA LYS A 50 33.96 17.74 30.06
C LYS A 50 33.94 17.25 28.59
N LYS A 51 34.47 18.09 27.68
CA LYS A 51 34.62 17.79 26.24
C LYS A 51 35.44 16.52 26.01
N PRO A 52 34.98 15.57 25.17
CA PRO A 52 35.84 14.58 24.55
C PRO A 52 36.70 15.23 23.46
N GLN A 53 38.00 14.99 23.46
CA GLN A 53 38.92 15.37 22.38
C GLN A 53 38.93 14.22 21.34
N ASP A 54 38.03 14.26 20.39
CA ASP A 54 38.16 13.43 19.17
C ASP A 54 37.62 14.19 17.96
N LYS A 55 38.48 14.39 16.95
CA LYS A 55 38.28 15.26 15.78
C LYS A 55 37.85 14.46 14.54
N SER A 56 36.88 13.58 14.65
CA SER A 56 36.20 13.04 13.46
C SER A 56 34.94 13.88 13.16
N PRO A 57 34.60 14.18 11.90
CA PRO A 57 33.38 14.93 11.58
C PRO A 57 32.16 14.12 11.97
N VAL A 58 31.56 14.49 13.10
CA VAL A 58 30.30 13.88 13.57
C VAL A 58 29.16 14.43 12.71
N PRO A 59 28.30 13.60 12.11
CA PRO A 59 27.13 14.07 11.37
C PRO A 59 26.25 14.93 12.28
N LYS A 60 25.77 16.08 11.75
CA LYS A 60 24.93 17.01 12.50
C LYS A 60 23.71 16.29 13.10
N PRO A 61 23.45 16.40 14.41
CA PRO A 61 22.28 15.79 15.02
C PRO A 61 21.01 16.43 14.45
N THR A 62 20.09 15.60 13.96
CA THR A 62 18.79 16.06 13.46
C THR A 62 17.82 16.13 14.64
N PRO A 63 17.30 17.31 15.01
CA PRO A 63 16.31 17.40 16.08
C PRO A 63 15.02 16.69 15.68
N PRO A 64 14.26 16.14 16.63
CA PRO A 64 12.95 15.55 16.33
C PRO A 64 12.05 16.61 15.68
N LYS A 65 11.48 16.27 14.51
CA LYS A 65 10.58 17.18 13.78
C LYS A 65 9.37 17.52 14.63
N LYS A 66 9.06 18.80 14.78
CA LYS A 66 7.81 19.26 15.42
C LYS A 66 6.63 18.76 14.59
N ILE A 67 5.73 18.01 15.21
CA ILE A 67 4.50 17.55 14.55
C ILE A 67 3.54 18.73 14.48
N ASP A 68 3.17 19.11 13.29
CA ASP A 68 2.11 20.07 13.06
C ASP A 68 0.76 19.39 13.32
N LEU A 69 0.28 19.46 14.57
CA LEU A 69 -0.98 18.87 14.98
C LEU A 69 -2.20 19.45 14.23
N LYS A 70 -2.04 20.60 13.55
CA LYS A 70 -3.09 21.18 12.70
C LYS A 70 -3.32 20.37 11.41
N LYS A 71 -2.41 19.49 11.03
CA LYS A 71 -2.54 18.60 9.87
C LYS A 71 -3.13 17.23 10.17
N VAL A 72 -3.16 16.81 11.44
CA VAL A 72 -3.75 15.52 11.82
C VAL A 72 -5.26 15.62 11.72
N PRO A 73 -5.94 14.72 10.97
CA PRO A 73 -7.39 14.76 10.83
C PRO A 73 -8.10 14.69 12.19
N SER A 74 -9.20 15.42 12.31
CA SER A 74 -10.01 15.44 13.53
C SER A 74 -10.69 14.09 13.78
N ALA A 75 -10.98 13.78 15.03
CA ALA A 75 -11.68 12.54 15.39
C ALA A 75 -13.06 12.42 14.72
N SER A 76 -13.75 13.54 14.49
CA SER A 76 -15.05 13.57 13.79
C SER A 76 -14.93 13.21 12.31
N GLU A 77 -13.94 13.76 11.60
CA GLU A 77 -13.66 13.41 10.19
C GLU A 77 -13.30 11.93 10.04
N ILE A 78 -12.42 11.42 10.93
CA ILE A 78 -12.03 10.01 10.92
C ILE A 78 -13.23 9.10 11.16
N LYS A 79 -14.12 9.47 12.09
CA LYS A 79 -15.33 8.70 12.36
C LYS A 79 -16.25 8.65 11.15
N GLU A 80 -16.52 9.80 10.51
CA GLU A 80 -17.32 9.85 9.27
C GLU A 80 -16.74 8.92 8.19
N LEU A 81 -15.41 8.96 8.00
CA LEU A 81 -14.76 8.13 6.99
C LEU A 81 -14.82 6.63 7.31
N SER A 82 -14.65 6.27 8.59
CA SER A 82 -14.78 4.87 8.99
C SER A 82 -16.21 4.34 8.80
N GLU A 83 -17.22 5.16 9.00
CA GLU A 83 -18.62 4.82 8.71
C GLU A 83 -18.85 4.60 7.21
N LEU A 84 -18.23 5.41 6.35
CA LEU A 84 -18.28 5.21 4.90
C LEU A 84 -17.62 3.89 4.49
N VAL A 85 -16.49 3.52 5.09
CA VAL A 85 -15.84 2.21 4.87
C VAL A 85 -16.78 1.07 5.27
N LEU A 86 -17.49 1.18 6.39
CA LEU A 86 -18.47 0.17 6.80
C LEU A 86 -19.64 0.05 5.81
N ARG A 87 -20.09 1.17 5.23
CA ARG A 87 -21.13 1.15 4.18
C ARG A 87 -20.65 0.45 2.91
N ILE A 88 -19.40 0.72 2.46
CA ILE A 88 -18.80 0.00 1.31
C ILE A 88 -18.77 -1.50 1.59
N LYS A 89 -18.29 -1.92 2.77
CA LYS A 89 -18.26 -3.33 3.15
C LYS A 89 -19.65 -3.98 3.10
N LYS A 90 -20.69 -3.27 3.53
CA LYS A 90 -22.08 -3.76 3.43
C LYS A 90 -22.51 -3.95 1.98
N GLU A 91 -22.16 -3.02 1.09
CA GLU A 91 -22.47 -3.17 -0.34
C GLU A 91 -21.69 -4.35 -0.95
N MET A 92 -20.41 -4.50 -0.58
CA MET A 92 -19.60 -5.62 -1.06
C MET A 92 -20.12 -6.98 -0.57
N ALA A 93 -20.62 -7.05 0.66
CA ALA A 93 -21.19 -8.28 1.23
C ALA A 93 -22.44 -8.79 0.50
N LYS A 94 -23.09 -7.97 -0.34
CA LYS A 94 -24.21 -8.42 -1.18
C LYS A 94 -23.78 -9.40 -2.29
N THR A 95 -22.53 -9.33 -2.71
CA THR A 95 -22.01 -10.11 -3.84
C THR A 95 -20.85 -11.03 -3.44
N VAL A 96 -20.06 -10.64 -2.44
CA VAL A 96 -18.85 -11.34 -2.01
C VAL A 96 -19.09 -11.87 -0.61
N ILE A 97 -19.27 -13.18 -0.51
CA ILE A 97 -19.51 -13.88 0.75
C ILE A 97 -18.17 -14.36 1.29
N GLY A 98 -17.94 -14.15 2.58
CA GLY A 98 -16.64 -14.39 3.20
C GLY A 98 -15.57 -13.41 2.71
N GLN A 99 -14.31 -13.83 2.69
CA GLN A 99 -13.16 -13.05 2.16
C GLN A 99 -13.03 -11.65 2.77
N THR A 100 -13.44 -11.44 4.02
CA THR A 100 -13.46 -10.13 4.68
C THR A 100 -12.07 -9.47 4.70
N ASP A 101 -11.02 -10.26 4.94
CA ASP A 101 -9.64 -9.78 4.97
C ASP A 101 -9.20 -9.25 3.59
N VAL A 102 -9.63 -9.94 2.52
CA VAL A 102 -9.35 -9.54 1.13
C VAL A 102 -10.10 -8.24 0.80
N ILE A 103 -11.37 -8.14 1.18
CA ILE A 103 -12.17 -6.91 1.00
C ILE A 103 -11.50 -5.72 1.71
N ASP A 104 -11.07 -5.93 2.96
CA ASP A 104 -10.38 -4.89 3.73
C ASP A 104 -9.08 -4.46 3.08
N ALA A 105 -8.30 -5.42 2.59
CA ALA A 105 -7.07 -5.13 1.87
C ALA A 105 -7.32 -4.35 0.55
N PHE A 106 -8.39 -4.66 -0.19
CA PHE A 106 -8.77 -3.90 -1.39
C PHE A 106 -9.15 -2.45 -1.07
N ILE A 107 -9.96 -2.23 -0.04
CA ILE A 107 -10.34 -0.89 0.41
C ILE A 107 -9.10 -0.13 0.89
N CYS A 108 -8.23 -0.78 1.68
CA CYS A 108 -6.98 -0.20 2.13
C CYS A 108 -6.09 0.20 0.95
N ALA A 109 -5.91 -0.68 -0.04
CA ALA A 109 -5.10 -0.39 -1.23
C ALA A 109 -5.67 0.79 -2.03
N LEU A 110 -7.00 0.90 -2.17
CA LEU A 110 -7.65 2.05 -2.80
C LEU A 110 -7.34 3.35 -2.05
N LEU A 111 -7.41 3.34 -0.73
CA LEU A 111 -7.10 4.51 0.10
C LEU A 111 -5.60 4.86 0.10
N CYS A 112 -4.73 3.89 -0.12
CA CYS A 112 -3.29 4.11 -0.34
C CYS A 112 -2.96 4.66 -1.72
N ASN A 113 -3.93 4.77 -2.63
CA ASN A 113 -3.68 5.02 -4.06
C ASN A 113 -2.71 3.98 -4.67
N GLY A 114 -2.78 2.74 -4.17
CA GLY A 114 -1.97 1.60 -4.58
C GLY A 114 -2.73 0.63 -5.47
N HIS A 115 -2.05 -0.39 -5.96
CA HIS A 115 -2.58 -1.42 -6.84
C HIS A 115 -2.43 -2.80 -6.21
N VAL A 116 -3.21 -3.77 -6.62
CA VAL A 116 -3.29 -5.11 -6.02
C VAL A 116 -2.98 -6.19 -7.04
N LEU A 117 -2.07 -7.09 -6.69
CA LEU A 117 -1.89 -8.37 -7.37
C LEU A 117 -2.66 -9.44 -6.61
N LEU A 118 -3.58 -10.11 -7.27
CA LEU A 118 -4.42 -11.15 -6.68
C LEU A 118 -4.04 -12.52 -7.25
N GLU A 119 -3.67 -13.43 -6.37
CA GLU A 119 -3.35 -14.80 -6.75
C GLU A 119 -4.37 -15.76 -6.17
N GLY A 120 -4.85 -16.69 -6.97
CA GLY A 120 -5.81 -17.70 -6.54
C GLY A 120 -6.42 -18.47 -7.69
N VAL A 121 -7.05 -19.59 -7.34
CA VAL A 121 -7.69 -20.49 -8.32
C VAL A 121 -8.80 -19.79 -9.11
N PRO A 122 -9.16 -20.28 -10.29
CA PRO A 122 -10.30 -19.75 -11.04
C PRO A 122 -11.63 -19.98 -10.29
N GLY A 123 -12.65 -19.18 -10.61
CA GLY A 123 -14.01 -19.38 -10.08
C GLY A 123 -14.30 -18.78 -8.70
N ILE A 124 -13.34 -18.13 -8.03
CA ILE A 124 -13.51 -17.57 -6.68
C ILE A 124 -13.88 -16.08 -6.66
N ALA A 125 -14.67 -15.62 -7.61
CA ALA A 125 -15.24 -14.26 -7.67
C ALA A 125 -14.24 -13.08 -7.75
N LYS A 126 -12.99 -13.28 -8.21
CA LYS A 126 -11.96 -12.22 -8.31
C LYS A 126 -12.47 -10.96 -9.02
N THR A 127 -13.03 -11.12 -10.20
CA THR A 127 -13.56 -10.01 -11.01
C THR A 127 -14.78 -9.36 -10.34
N LEU A 128 -15.59 -10.13 -9.62
CA LEU A 128 -16.79 -9.65 -8.93
C LEU A 128 -16.43 -8.69 -7.80
N ILE A 129 -15.38 -8.99 -7.01
CA ILE A 129 -14.89 -8.13 -5.94
C ILE A 129 -14.60 -6.71 -6.46
N VAL A 130 -13.84 -6.60 -7.55
CA VAL A 130 -13.45 -5.28 -8.08
C VAL A 130 -14.60 -4.55 -8.74
N LYS A 131 -15.45 -5.26 -9.50
CA LYS A 131 -16.65 -4.65 -10.07
C LYS A 131 -17.58 -4.09 -9.01
N THR A 132 -17.76 -4.83 -7.91
CA THR A 132 -18.59 -4.38 -6.79
C THR A 132 -17.98 -3.19 -6.09
N LEU A 133 -16.65 -3.21 -5.82
CA LEU A 133 -15.96 -2.10 -5.22
C LEU A 133 -16.04 -0.84 -6.10
N ALA A 134 -15.83 -0.97 -7.40
CA ALA A 134 -15.94 0.15 -8.35
C ALA A 134 -17.34 0.76 -8.34
N LYS A 135 -18.40 -0.08 -8.40
CA LYS A 135 -19.79 0.38 -8.39
C LYS A 135 -20.15 1.04 -7.05
N ALA A 136 -19.78 0.42 -5.92
CA ALA A 136 -19.99 1.00 -4.60
C ALA A 136 -19.22 2.32 -4.38
N SER A 137 -18.12 2.50 -5.10
CA SER A 137 -17.28 3.70 -5.12
C SER A 137 -17.76 4.77 -6.11
N GLY A 138 -18.82 4.55 -6.86
CA GLY A 138 -19.30 5.48 -7.90
C GLY A 138 -18.32 5.68 -9.06
N CYS A 139 -17.44 4.71 -9.31
CA CYS A 139 -16.35 4.77 -10.27
C CYS A 139 -16.62 3.88 -11.49
N SER A 140 -16.05 4.28 -12.63
CA SER A 140 -16.06 3.45 -13.84
C SER A 140 -15.12 2.26 -13.70
N SER A 141 -15.47 1.12 -14.30
CA SER A 141 -14.60 -0.06 -14.33
C SER A 141 -14.53 -0.68 -15.73
N LYS A 142 -13.36 -1.22 -16.08
CA LYS A 142 -13.13 -1.99 -17.30
C LYS A 142 -12.36 -3.26 -16.99
N ARG A 143 -12.67 -4.35 -17.70
CA ARG A 143 -11.93 -5.60 -17.66
C ARG A 143 -11.09 -5.72 -18.91
N ILE A 144 -9.84 -6.11 -18.74
CA ILE A 144 -8.89 -6.42 -19.82
C ILE A 144 -8.48 -7.87 -19.61
N GLN A 145 -8.85 -8.74 -20.55
CA GLN A 145 -8.40 -10.14 -20.57
C GLN A 145 -7.06 -10.18 -21.26
N PHE A 146 -6.03 -10.61 -20.53
CA PHE A 146 -4.69 -10.76 -21.09
C PHE A 146 -4.58 -12.09 -21.82
N THR A 147 -4.08 -12.04 -23.07
CA THR A 147 -3.89 -13.18 -23.96
C THR A 147 -2.52 -13.08 -24.61
N VAL A 148 -2.04 -14.16 -25.21
CA VAL A 148 -0.71 -14.23 -25.84
C VAL A 148 -0.54 -13.26 -27.01
N ASP A 149 -1.63 -12.87 -27.65
CA ASP A 149 -1.71 -11.98 -28.81
C ASP A 149 -2.07 -10.52 -28.45
N LEU A 150 -2.35 -10.22 -27.18
CA LEU A 150 -2.74 -8.89 -26.75
C LEU A 150 -1.57 -7.90 -26.92
N LEU A 151 -1.84 -6.80 -27.63
CA LEU A 151 -0.87 -5.73 -27.87
C LEU A 151 -1.01 -4.59 -26.85
N PRO A 152 0.04 -3.80 -26.57
CA PRO A 152 -0.06 -2.59 -25.76
C PRO A 152 -1.12 -1.59 -26.29
N SER A 153 -1.27 -1.49 -27.60
CA SER A 153 -2.28 -0.63 -28.25
C SER A 153 -3.72 -1.02 -27.91
N ASP A 154 -3.99 -2.30 -27.67
CA ASP A 154 -5.33 -2.77 -27.31
C ASP A 154 -5.71 -2.32 -25.88
N ILE A 155 -4.72 -2.09 -25.05
CA ILE A 155 -4.89 -1.57 -23.69
C ILE A 155 -4.95 -0.04 -23.68
N LEU A 156 -4.00 0.60 -24.34
CA LEU A 156 -3.80 2.06 -24.30
C LEU A 156 -4.71 2.80 -25.27
N GLY A 157 -4.91 2.22 -26.45
CA GLY A 157 -5.61 2.85 -27.56
C GLY A 157 -4.68 3.13 -28.73
N ILE A 158 -5.26 3.62 -29.83
CA ILE A 158 -4.59 3.86 -31.09
C ILE A 158 -4.97 5.20 -31.67
N THR A 159 -4.12 5.77 -32.51
CA THR A 159 -4.46 6.88 -33.37
C THR A 159 -4.82 6.34 -34.74
N THR A 160 -6.02 6.67 -35.24
CA THR A 160 -6.52 6.29 -36.56
C THR A 160 -6.68 7.53 -37.44
N TYR A 161 -6.58 7.31 -38.73
CA TYR A 161 -6.84 8.35 -39.72
C TYR A 161 -8.13 8.06 -40.48
N THR A 162 -9.06 9.00 -40.49
CA THR A 162 -10.26 8.91 -41.33
C THR A 162 -10.28 10.10 -42.29
N PRO A 163 -10.60 9.89 -43.59
CA PRO A 163 -10.59 10.97 -44.58
C PRO A 163 -11.48 12.17 -44.19
N GLN A 164 -12.57 11.92 -43.45
CA GLN A 164 -13.53 12.97 -43.08
C GLN A 164 -13.11 13.76 -41.82
N LYS A 165 -12.36 13.14 -40.87
CA LYS A 165 -12.02 13.72 -39.55
C LYS A 165 -10.52 13.93 -39.32
N GLY A 166 -9.65 13.42 -40.23
CA GLY A 166 -8.21 13.42 -40.02
C GLY A 166 -7.77 12.38 -38.97
N PHE A 167 -6.74 12.73 -38.20
CA PHE A 167 -6.25 11.87 -37.11
C PHE A 167 -7.15 11.97 -35.88
N GLU A 168 -7.63 10.84 -35.40
CA GLU A 168 -8.44 10.71 -34.17
C GLU A 168 -7.85 9.67 -33.28
N THR A 169 -7.76 9.96 -31.96
CA THR A 169 -7.27 9.01 -30.98
C THR A 169 -8.44 8.24 -30.37
N LEU A 170 -8.46 6.92 -30.61
CA LEU A 170 -9.37 5.99 -29.97
C LEU A 170 -8.76 5.48 -28.67
N LYS A 171 -9.31 5.93 -27.54
CA LYS A 171 -8.85 5.56 -26.20
C LYS A 171 -9.17 4.10 -25.88
N GLY A 172 -8.17 3.37 -25.38
CA GLY A 172 -8.31 1.98 -24.96
C GLY A 172 -9.05 1.82 -23.63
N PRO A 173 -9.25 0.57 -23.20
CA PRO A 173 -9.96 0.26 -21.95
C PRO A 173 -9.28 0.76 -20.68
N ILE A 174 -8.00 1.13 -20.72
CA ILE A 174 -7.26 1.68 -19.58
C ILE A 174 -7.83 3.01 -19.07
N PHE A 175 -8.62 3.72 -19.88
CA PHE A 175 -9.25 4.97 -19.49
C PHE A 175 -10.53 4.75 -18.67
N ALA A 176 -10.36 4.04 -17.54
CA ALA A 176 -11.37 3.88 -16.50
C ALA A 176 -10.71 4.02 -15.12
N ASN A 177 -11.52 4.28 -14.09
CA ASN A 177 -11.01 4.39 -12.71
C ASN A 177 -10.49 3.05 -12.17
N PHE A 178 -11.22 1.97 -12.45
CA PHE A 178 -10.88 0.62 -12.00
C PHE A 178 -10.60 -0.29 -13.19
N ILE A 179 -9.41 -0.87 -13.20
CA ILE A 179 -8.99 -1.84 -14.21
C ILE A 179 -8.86 -3.22 -13.57
N VAL A 180 -9.54 -4.19 -14.15
CA VAL A 180 -9.35 -5.61 -13.87
C VAL A 180 -8.46 -6.18 -14.96
N ALA A 181 -7.18 -6.39 -14.68
CA ALA A 181 -6.23 -7.04 -15.57
C ALA A 181 -6.27 -8.55 -15.31
N ASP A 182 -7.06 -9.27 -16.08
CA ASP A 182 -7.33 -10.69 -15.87
C ASP A 182 -6.27 -11.53 -16.57
N GLU A 183 -5.63 -12.45 -15.82
CA GLU A 183 -4.55 -13.34 -16.29
C GLU A 183 -3.36 -12.59 -16.89
N ILE A 184 -2.83 -11.60 -16.16
CA ILE A 184 -1.76 -10.71 -16.64
C ILE A 184 -0.52 -11.49 -17.14
N ASN A 185 -0.25 -12.66 -16.55
CA ASN A 185 0.85 -13.53 -16.91
C ASN A 185 0.67 -14.27 -18.27
N ARG A 186 -0.48 -14.15 -18.94
CA ARG A 186 -0.70 -14.76 -20.28
C ARG A 186 -0.24 -13.88 -21.43
N SER A 187 0.06 -12.61 -21.20
CA SER A 187 0.52 -11.72 -22.25
C SER A 187 2.04 -11.54 -22.28
N PRO A 188 2.61 -11.15 -23.42
CA PRO A 188 4.03 -10.87 -23.53
C PRO A 188 4.49 -9.75 -22.58
N PRO A 189 5.76 -9.75 -22.14
CA PRO A 189 6.31 -8.76 -21.20
C PRO A 189 6.14 -7.30 -21.62
N LYS A 190 6.12 -7.02 -22.93
CA LYS A 190 5.90 -5.67 -23.47
C LYS A 190 4.50 -5.14 -23.12
N THR A 191 3.49 -6.00 -23.20
CA THR A 191 2.10 -5.66 -22.89
C THR A 191 1.88 -5.51 -21.38
N GLN A 192 2.51 -6.40 -20.59
CA GLN A 192 2.53 -6.25 -19.12
C GLN A 192 3.18 -4.93 -18.70
N SER A 193 4.34 -4.57 -19.30
CA SER A 193 5.07 -3.34 -19.00
C SER A 193 4.23 -2.09 -19.27
N ALA A 194 3.42 -2.06 -20.33
CA ALA A 194 2.55 -0.93 -20.64
C ALA A 194 1.51 -0.66 -19.53
N LEU A 195 0.90 -1.72 -18.97
CA LEU A 195 0.00 -1.59 -17.84
C LEU A 195 0.75 -1.11 -16.58
N ILE A 196 1.91 -1.70 -16.29
CA ILE A 196 2.71 -1.37 -15.11
C ILE A 196 3.22 0.08 -15.15
N GLU A 197 3.59 0.59 -16.34
CA GLU A 197 3.95 1.99 -16.55
C GLU A 197 2.75 2.92 -16.26
N ALA A 198 1.59 2.62 -16.84
CA ALA A 198 0.37 3.37 -16.60
C ALA A 198 -0.05 3.41 -15.12
N MET A 199 0.18 2.32 -14.37
CA MET A 199 -0.05 2.27 -12.91
C MET A 199 0.81 3.29 -12.15
N GLN A 200 2.04 3.51 -12.58
CA GLN A 200 2.98 4.40 -11.89
C GLN A 200 2.79 5.86 -12.29
N GLU A 201 2.76 6.10 -13.59
CA GLU A 201 2.75 7.45 -14.14
C GLU A 201 1.34 8.09 -14.14
N LYS A 202 0.27 7.26 -14.03
CA LYS A 202 -1.14 7.68 -14.10
C LYS A 202 -1.46 8.49 -15.37
N GLN A 203 -0.68 8.22 -16.39
CA GLN A 203 -0.81 8.75 -17.73
C GLN A 203 -0.32 7.73 -18.73
N VAL A 204 -0.73 7.87 -19.98
CA VAL A 204 -0.29 7.04 -21.10
C VAL A 204 0.01 7.91 -22.32
N THR A 205 0.99 7.49 -23.12
CA THR A 205 1.32 8.16 -24.38
C THR A 205 0.81 7.33 -25.54
N ILE A 206 -0.04 7.92 -26.37
CA ILE A 206 -0.57 7.30 -27.59
C ILE A 206 -0.02 8.12 -28.77
N ALA A 207 0.75 7.47 -29.63
CA ALA A 207 1.52 8.14 -30.68
C ALA A 207 2.44 9.24 -30.10
N LYS A 208 2.08 10.52 -30.21
CA LYS A 208 2.89 11.67 -29.74
C LYS A 208 2.23 12.44 -28.59
N GLU A 209 1.04 12.04 -28.18
CA GLU A 209 0.26 12.77 -27.16
C GLU A 209 0.17 11.99 -25.87
N THR A 210 0.32 12.70 -24.74
CA THR A 210 0.22 12.12 -23.39
C THR A 210 -1.14 12.45 -22.80
N TYR A 211 -1.87 11.43 -22.38
CA TYR A 211 -3.20 11.50 -21.80
C TYR A 211 -3.17 11.08 -20.32
N LYS A 212 -3.72 11.92 -19.44
CA LYS A 212 -3.92 11.58 -18.03
C LYS A 212 -5.03 10.54 -17.88
N LEU A 213 -4.83 9.59 -16.97
CA LEU A 213 -5.84 8.62 -16.61
C LEU A 213 -6.82 9.21 -15.58
N PRO A 214 -8.09 8.72 -15.53
CA PRO A 214 -9.07 9.19 -14.57
C PRO A 214 -8.64 8.82 -13.14
N LEU A 215 -8.84 9.73 -12.19
CA LEU A 215 -8.54 9.49 -10.77
C LEU A 215 -9.83 9.30 -9.96
N PRO A 216 -9.84 8.45 -8.94
CA PRO A 216 -8.75 7.53 -8.56
C PRO A 216 -8.50 6.48 -9.64
N PHE A 217 -7.23 6.11 -9.87
CA PHE A 217 -6.87 5.05 -10.79
C PHE A 217 -6.40 3.82 -10.01
N PHE A 218 -7.14 2.74 -10.13
CA PHE A 218 -6.91 1.52 -9.37
C PHE A 218 -6.83 0.29 -10.28
N VAL A 219 -5.79 -0.48 -10.17
CA VAL A 219 -5.59 -1.72 -10.94
C VAL A 219 -5.58 -2.92 -10.00
N MET A 220 -6.39 -3.91 -10.31
CA MET A 220 -6.26 -5.27 -9.82
C MET A 220 -5.80 -6.16 -10.97
N ALA A 221 -4.59 -6.69 -10.85
CA ALA A 221 -4.12 -7.74 -11.73
C ALA A 221 -4.27 -9.10 -11.05
N ASN A 222 -4.62 -10.13 -11.79
CA ASN A 222 -4.64 -11.48 -11.25
C ASN A 222 -3.69 -12.41 -12.01
N ASN A 223 -3.18 -13.38 -11.26
CA ASN A 223 -2.45 -14.54 -11.79
C ASN A 223 -3.23 -15.81 -11.47
N ASN A 224 -3.19 -16.77 -12.38
CA ASN A 224 -3.65 -18.12 -12.13
C ASN A 224 -2.42 -19.01 -11.86
N PRO A 225 -2.19 -19.47 -10.62
CA PRO A 225 -0.99 -20.25 -10.29
C PRO A 225 -1.02 -21.69 -10.86
N LEU A 226 -2.17 -22.15 -11.34
CA LEU A 226 -2.32 -23.51 -11.89
C LEU A 226 -1.91 -23.61 -13.36
N GLU A 227 -1.81 -22.50 -14.06
CA GLU A 227 -1.42 -22.47 -15.46
C GLU A 227 0.11 -22.41 -15.58
N THR A 228 0.68 -23.43 -16.22
CA THR A 228 2.15 -23.54 -16.40
C THR A 228 2.58 -23.43 -17.85
N SER A 229 1.65 -23.50 -18.80
CA SER A 229 1.95 -23.48 -20.24
C SER A 229 1.46 -22.17 -20.87
N GLY A 230 2.31 -21.53 -21.68
CA GLY A 230 1.98 -20.27 -22.34
C GLY A 230 1.88 -19.05 -21.41
N VAL A 231 2.58 -19.07 -20.28
CA VAL A 231 2.64 -17.97 -19.32
C VAL A 231 4.01 -17.29 -19.31
N TYR A 232 3.98 -15.99 -19.06
CA TYR A 232 5.15 -15.14 -18.88
C TYR A 232 5.09 -14.55 -17.47
N ASP A 233 5.86 -15.10 -16.56
CA ASP A 233 5.89 -14.57 -15.18
C ASP A 233 6.30 -13.10 -15.16
N LEU A 234 5.65 -12.34 -14.30
CA LEU A 234 6.05 -10.95 -14.05
C LEU A 234 7.42 -10.93 -13.37
N PRO A 235 8.40 -10.18 -13.89
CA PRO A 235 9.65 -9.95 -13.18
C PRO A 235 9.41 -9.36 -11.78
N GLU A 236 10.24 -9.75 -10.80
CA GLU A 236 10.12 -9.29 -9.41
C GLU A 236 10.08 -7.75 -9.30
N ALA A 237 10.84 -7.05 -10.15
CA ALA A 237 10.84 -5.59 -10.20
C ALA A 237 9.50 -4.98 -10.65
N GLN A 238 8.67 -5.72 -11.38
CA GLN A 238 7.33 -5.33 -11.77
C GLN A 238 6.31 -5.70 -10.68
N VAL A 239 6.46 -6.87 -10.08
CA VAL A 239 5.63 -7.31 -8.95
C VAL A 239 5.79 -6.38 -7.74
N ASP A 240 7.00 -5.87 -7.46
CA ASP A 240 7.28 -4.89 -6.38
C ASP A 240 6.53 -3.55 -6.54
N ARG A 241 5.96 -3.28 -7.72
CA ARG A 241 5.15 -2.08 -8.00
C ARG A 241 3.71 -2.18 -7.51
N PHE A 242 3.22 -3.39 -7.26
CA PHE A 242 1.95 -3.59 -6.57
C PHE A 242 2.11 -3.30 -5.07
N LEU A 243 1.13 -2.62 -4.50
CA LEU A 243 1.14 -2.34 -3.06
C LEU A 243 0.97 -3.64 -2.26
N PHE A 244 -0.01 -4.43 -2.65
CA PHE A 244 -0.35 -5.70 -2.01
C PHE A 244 -0.34 -6.87 -3.00
N LYS A 245 0.14 -8.02 -2.52
CA LYS A 245 -0.16 -9.33 -3.11
C LYS A 245 -1.12 -10.05 -2.17
N LEU A 246 -2.33 -10.35 -2.66
CA LEU A 246 -3.37 -11.02 -1.92
C LEU A 246 -3.53 -12.45 -2.42
N LEU A 247 -3.72 -13.37 -1.48
CA LEU A 247 -4.07 -14.75 -1.78
C LEU A 247 -5.56 -14.93 -1.53
N ILE A 248 -6.28 -15.41 -2.52
CA ILE A 248 -7.70 -15.73 -2.39
C ILE A 248 -7.88 -17.23 -2.56
N GLY A 249 -8.52 -17.84 -1.58
CA GLY A 249 -8.78 -19.28 -1.54
C GLY A 249 -10.27 -19.60 -1.60
N TYR A 250 -10.58 -20.87 -1.39
CA TYR A 250 -11.95 -21.35 -1.23
C TYR A 250 -12.59 -20.76 0.04
N PRO A 251 -13.93 -20.79 0.14
CA PRO A 251 -14.64 -20.42 1.36
C PRO A 251 -14.05 -21.10 2.59
N LYS A 252 -13.93 -20.35 3.70
CA LYS A 252 -13.30 -20.86 4.93
C LYS A 252 -14.24 -21.78 5.75
N SER A 253 -15.54 -21.78 5.42
CA SER A 253 -16.54 -22.56 6.15
C SER A 253 -17.66 -23.07 5.25
N ASN A 254 -18.27 -24.18 5.64
CA ASN A 254 -19.46 -24.73 4.97
C ASN A 254 -20.64 -23.75 4.97
N ILE A 255 -20.68 -22.82 5.95
CA ILE A 255 -21.73 -21.79 6.03
C ILE A 255 -21.55 -20.79 4.88
N GLU A 256 -20.33 -20.32 4.65
CA GLU A 256 -20.03 -19.41 3.53
C GLU A 256 -20.36 -20.06 2.18
N GLU A 257 -20.01 -21.33 2.02
CA GLU A 257 -20.28 -22.06 0.77
C GLU A 257 -21.79 -22.26 0.51
N LYS A 258 -22.58 -22.59 1.55
CA LYS A 258 -24.02 -22.63 1.49
C LYS A 258 -24.61 -21.27 1.13
N GLN A 259 -24.15 -20.19 1.75
CA GLN A 259 -24.60 -18.84 1.42
C GLN A 259 -24.28 -18.47 -0.03
N ILE A 260 -23.12 -18.88 -0.56
CA ILE A 260 -22.77 -18.68 -1.98
C ILE A 260 -23.78 -19.40 -2.89
N MET A 261 -24.11 -20.66 -2.57
CA MET A 261 -25.12 -21.43 -3.33
C MET A 261 -26.49 -20.74 -3.29
N GLU A 262 -26.95 -20.34 -2.11
CA GLU A 262 -28.24 -19.67 -1.92
C GLU A 262 -28.34 -18.34 -2.63
N THR A 263 -27.23 -17.56 -2.61
CA THR A 263 -27.19 -16.24 -3.26
C THR A 263 -27.18 -16.36 -4.78
N ASN A 264 -26.67 -17.46 -5.33
CA ASN A 264 -26.47 -17.68 -6.77
C ASN A 264 -27.36 -18.78 -7.36
N VAL A 265 -28.47 -19.13 -6.71
CA VAL A 265 -29.44 -20.15 -7.18
C VAL A 265 -29.96 -19.88 -8.60
N THR A 266 -30.11 -18.62 -8.95
CA THR A 266 -30.29 -18.20 -10.35
C THR A 266 -29.02 -17.48 -10.77
N LEU A 267 -28.42 -17.87 -11.90
CA LEU A 267 -27.23 -17.19 -12.46
C LEU A 267 -27.49 -15.68 -12.60
N LYS A 268 -27.47 -14.98 -11.45
CA LYS A 268 -27.78 -13.56 -11.37
C LYS A 268 -26.78 -12.78 -12.19
N LYS A 269 -27.27 -11.83 -12.97
CA LYS A 269 -26.43 -10.82 -13.59
C LYS A 269 -25.95 -9.85 -12.52
N PHE A 270 -24.81 -9.20 -12.75
CA PHE A 270 -24.24 -8.25 -11.80
C PHE A 270 -25.21 -7.12 -11.42
N GLU A 271 -26.05 -6.71 -12.34
CA GLU A 271 -27.06 -5.67 -12.16
C GLU A 271 -28.14 -6.06 -11.14
N ASP A 272 -28.41 -7.35 -10.98
CA ASP A 272 -29.46 -7.88 -10.10
C ASP A 272 -29.11 -7.78 -8.61
N TYR A 273 -27.85 -7.49 -8.27
CA TYR A 273 -27.41 -7.35 -6.88
C TYR A 273 -27.74 -5.98 -6.26
N ASP A 274 -28.32 -5.05 -7.00
CA ASP A 274 -28.68 -3.70 -6.53
C ASP A 274 -27.58 -3.03 -5.68
N ILE A 275 -26.36 -2.98 -6.23
CA ILE A 275 -25.23 -2.33 -5.58
C ILE A 275 -25.39 -0.82 -5.71
N LYS A 276 -25.41 -0.12 -4.57
CA LYS A 276 -25.54 1.34 -4.51
C LYS A 276 -24.16 2.00 -4.41
N ALA A 277 -23.98 3.10 -5.12
CA ALA A 277 -22.83 3.96 -4.94
C ALA A 277 -22.92 4.65 -3.57
N VAL A 278 -21.93 4.43 -2.71
CA VAL A 278 -21.82 5.00 -1.35
C VAL A 278 -20.79 6.11 -1.32
N LEU A 279 -19.86 6.11 -2.28
CA LEU A 279 -18.82 7.12 -2.46
C LEU A 279 -18.93 7.77 -3.85
N SER A 280 -18.07 8.77 -4.05
CA SER A 280 -17.74 9.32 -5.36
C SER A 280 -16.22 9.35 -5.56
N PRO A 281 -15.72 9.51 -6.78
CA PRO A 281 -14.29 9.68 -7.05
C PRO A 281 -13.64 10.78 -6.18
N GLU A 282 -14.31 11.93 -6.02
CA GLU A 282 -13.83 13.08 -5.23
C GLU A 282 -13.70 12.72 -3.75
N LYS A 283 -14.69 11.98 -3.22
CA LYS A 283 -14.65 11.53 -1.82
C LYS A 283 -13.50 10.56 -1.56
N ILE A 284 -13.22 9.67 -2.51
CA ILE A 284 -12.07 8.75 -2.41
C ILE A 284 -10.76 9.54 -2.42
N LEU A 285 -10.61 10.52 -3.31
CA LEU A 285 -9.41 11.37 -3.37
C LEU A 285 -9.22 12.15 -2.05
N HIS A 286 -10.30 12.63 -1.46
CA HIS A 286 -10.26 13.27 -0.15
C HIS A 286 -9.81 12.29 0.94
N MET A 287 -10.37 11.07 0.98
CA MET A 287 -9.95 10.02 1.91
C MET A 287 -8.47 9.64 1.75
N GLN A 288 -7.98 9.56 0.51
CA GLN A 288 -6.57 9.33 0.20
C GLN A 288 -5.67 10.45 0.75
N GLN A 289 -6.13 11.70 0.70
CA GLN A 289 -5.38 12.82 1.26
C GLN A 289 -5.34 12.75 2.79
N LEU A 290 -6.49 12.51 3.44
CA LEU A 290 -6.55 12.38 4.90
C LEU A 290 -5.72 11.19 5.42
N ALA A 291 -5.68 10.07 4.67
CA ALA A 291 -4.84 8.93 5.03
C ALA A 291 -3.34 9.31 5.10
N LYS A 292 -2.87 10.24 4.28
CA LYS A 292 -1.47 10.73 4.33
C LYS A 292 -1.15 11.47 5.62
N ASP A 293 -2.17 12.10 6.24
CA ASP A 293 -2.01 12.96 7.40
C ASP A 293 -2.23 12.21 8.74
N ILE A 294 -2.53 10.89 8.70
CA ILE A 294 -2.57 10.01 9.87
C ILE A 294 -1.20 10.00 10.56
N TYR A 295 -1.21 10.17 11.88
CA TYR A 295 0.00 10.22 12.68
C TYR A 295 0.68 8.84 12.81
N VAL A 296 2.00 8.84 12.71
CA VAL A 296 2.83 7.65 12.96
C VAL A 296 3.95 8.03 13.92
N ASP A 297 3.97 7.41 15.07
CA ASP A 297 5.02 7.59 16.07
C ASP A 297 6.39 7.07 15.57
N ASP A 298 7.49 7.64 16.06
CA ASP A 298 8.83 7.23 15.65
C ASP A 298 9.15 5.78 16.06
N LYS A 299 8.61 5.29 17.18
CA LYS A 299 8.72 3.89 17.58
C LYS A 299 8.05 2.95 16.56
N VAL A 300 6.91 3.36 15.99
CA VAL A 300 6.24 2.57 14.95
C VAL A 300 7.03 2.61 13.64
N LYS A 301 7.66 3.75 13.30
CA LYS A 301 8.56 3.83 12.13
C LYS A 301 9.78 2.93 12.31
N GLU A 302 10.37 2.94 13.51
CA GLU A 302 11.48 2.05 13.85
C GLU A 302 11.05 0.57 13.79
N TYR A 303 9.85 0.25 14.27
CA TYR A 303 9.30 -1.09 14.17
C TYR A 303 9.14 -1.55 12.72
N ILE A 304 8.62 -0.68 11.82
CA ILE A 304 8.53 -0.96 10.37
C ILE A 304 9.93 -1.19 9.79
N TYR A 305 10.90 -0.32 10.13
CA TYR A 305 12.29 -0.47 9.67
C TYR A 305 12.88 -1.81 10.09
N ARG A 306 12.76 -2.19 11.37
CA ARG A 306 13.29 -3.46 11.91
C ARG A 306 12.67 -4.68 11.23
N ILE A 307 11.36 -4.66 10.91
CA ILE A 307 10.71 -5.74 10.16
C ILE A 307 11.37 -5.91 8.78
N VAL A 308 11.52 -4.82 8.03
CA VAL A 308 12.08 -4.89 6.67
C VAL A 308 13.57 -5.22 6.72
N GLU A 309 14.34 -4.63 7.64
CA GLU A 309 15.74 -4.93 7.84
C GLU A 309 15.98 -6.42 8.14
N LYS A 310 15.14 -7.04 8.98
CA LYS A 310 15.24 -8.46 9.33
C LYS A 310 15.15 -9.36 8.09
N THR A 311 14.35 -8.98 7.10
CA THR A 311 14.29 -9.71 5.81
C THR A 311 15.63 -9.68 5.06
N ARG A 312 16.44 -8.63 5.24
CA ARG A 312 17.74 -8.43 4.56
C ARG A 312 18.90 -9.09 5.30
N LEU A 313 18.90 -8.97 6.64
CA LEU A 313 19.97 -9.50 7.49
C LEU A 313 19.99 -11.02 7.54
N LYS A 314 18.85 -11.67 7.35
CA LYS A 314 18.70 -13.14 7.34
C LYS A 314 19.20 -13.83 8.61
N ASN A 315 19.40 -13.09 9.72
CA ASN A 315 20.00 -13.56 10.98
C ASN A 315 18.97 -14.19 11.94
N PHE A 316 18.18 -15.13 11.42
CA PHE A 316 17.20 -15.93 12.15
C PHE A 316 17.06 -17.32 11.49
N PRO A 317 16.47 -18.34 12.16
CA PRO A 317 16.53 -19.72 11.69
C PRO A 317 16.08 -19.95 10.25
N ARG A 318 14.95 -19.35 9.84
CA ARG A 318 14.44 -19.43 8.46
C ARG A 318 15.04 -18.39 7.52
N GLY A 319 15.86 -17.46 7.98
CA GLY A 319 16.54 -16.46 7.14
C GLY A 319 17.39 -17.07 6.02
N LYS A 320 17.91 -18.28 6.22
CA LYS A 320 18.66 -19.05 5.21
C LYS A 320 17.87 -19.37 3.91
N TYR A 321 16.54 -19.26 3.96
CA TYR A 321 15.65 -19.50 2.83
C TYR A 321 15.37 -18.25 2.00
N ILE A 322 15.76 -17.07 2.49
CA ILE A 322 15.58 -15.81 1.78
C ILE A 322 16.73 -15.64 0.77
N ASP A 323 16.39 -15.42 -0.49
CA ASP A 323 17.34 -15.00 -1.51
C ASP A 323 17.47 -13.47 -1.52
N TRP A 324 16.35 -12.76 -1.63
CA TRP A 324 16.28 -11.30 -1.57
C TRP A 324 15.25 -10.83 -0.55
N GLY A 325 15.66 -9.92 0.33
CA GLY A 325 14.79 -9.25 1.29
C GLY A 325 14.08 -8.01 0.70
N GLY A 326 13.18 -7.43 1.47
CA GLY A 326 12.37 -6.28 1.06
C GLY A 326 13.19 -5.06 0.66
N SER A 327 12.84 -4.45 -0.48
CA SER A 327 13.39 -3.18 -0.95
C SER A 327 12.93 -1.99 -0.06
N PRO A 328 13.45 -0.76 -0.23
CA PRO A 328 12.90 0.42 0.44
C PRO A 328 11.40 0.63 0.16
N ARG A 329 10.88 0.13 -0.99
CA ARG A 329 9.44 0.13 -1.28
C ARG A 329 8.63 -0.66 -0.26
N ALA A 330 9.20 -1.73 0.33
CA ALA A 330 8.54 -2.49 1.40
C ALA A 330 8.28 -1.60 2.63
N SER A 331 9.27 -0.81 3.06
CA SER A 331 9.12 0.11 4.20
C SER A 331 8.10 1.21 3.90
N ILE A 332 8.14 1.79 2.68
CA ILE A 332 7.18 2.80 2.23
C ILE A 332 5.76 2.20 2.18
N ALA A 333 5.62 1.00 1.64
CA ALA A 333 4.33 0.32 1.53
C ALA A 333 3.73 0.00 2.91
N LEU A 334 4.51 -0.53 3.85
CA LEU A 334 4.07 -0.74 5.24
C LEU A 334 3.66 0.57 5.90
N PHE A 335 4.43 1.64 5.72
CA PHE A 335 4.16 2.94 6.30
C PHE A 335 2.86 3.56 5.77
N ILE A 336 2.63 3.54 4.46
CA ILE A 336 1.42 4.11 3.85
C ILE A 336 0.20 3.24 4.18
N ALA A 337 0.35 1.92 4.08
CA ALA A 337 -0.75 1.01 4.30
C ALA A 337 -1.21 0.98 5.77
N SER A 338 -0.29 1.08 6.73
CA SER A 338 -0.66 1.16 8.15
C SER A 338 -1.47 2.42 8.48
N LYS A 339 -1.19 3.54 7.83
CA LYS A 339 -1.99 4.77 7.96
C LYS A 339 -3.42 4.58 7.46
N SER A 340 -3.58 4.05 6.25
CA SER A 340 -4.89 3.77 5.67
C SER A 340 -5.66 2.72 6.49
N TRP A 341 -4.95 1.73 7.04
CA TRP A 341 -5.54 0.71 7.90
C TRP A 341 -6.05 1.30 9.22
N ALA A 342 -5.29 2.21 9.84
CA ALA A 342 -5.71 2.94 11.04
C ALA A 342 -6.94 3.82 10.78
N LEU A 343 -6.95 4.55 9.64
CA LEU A 343 -8.09 5.35 9.18
C LEU A 343 -9.36 4.49 9.06
N MET A 344 -9.27 3.33 8.39
CA MET A 344 -10.40 2.40 8.23
C MET A 344 -10.96 1.91 9.57
N LYS A 345 -10.11 1.83 10.60
CA LYS A 345 -10.47 1.47 11.97
C LYS A 345 -10.91 2.66 12.83
N GLY A 346 -11.10 3.83 12.25
CA GLY A 346 -11.58 5.03 12.94
C GLY A 346 -10.54 5.69 13.84
N ARG A 347 -9.23 5.53 13.56
CA ARG A 347 -8.15 6.11 14.36
C ARG A 347 -7.31 7.09 13.52
N ASN A 348 -6.84 8.16 14.15
CA ASN A 348 -5.96 9.16 13.55
C ASN A 348 -4.47 8.92 13.86
N TYR A 349 -4.14 7.75 14.41
CA TYR A 349 -2.77 7.30 14.69
C TYR A 349 -2.60 5.81 14.38
N VAL A 350 -1.39 5.43 14.02
CA VAL A 350 -1.00 4.05 13.72
C VAL A 350 -0.51 3.33 14.97
N THR A 351 -0.87 2.06 15.10
CA THR A 351 -0.37 1.16 16.14
C THR A 351 0.50 0.06 15.52
N PRO A 352 1.41 -0.58 16.28
CA PRO A 352 2.17 -1.74 15.80
C PRO A 352 1.30 -2.89 15.30
N LYS A 353 0.10 -3.05 15.87
CA LYS A 353 -0.87 -4.04 15.42
C LYS A 353 -1.32 -3.78 13.97
N ASP A 354 -1.47 -2.51 13.56
CA ASP A 354 -1.84 -2.18 12.18
C ASP A 354 -0.77 -2.61 11.20
N VAL A 355 0.50 -2.45 11.58
CA VAL A 355 1.64 -2.91 10.78
C VAL A 355 1.63 -4.44 10.66
N LYS A 356 1.38 -5.16 11.77
CA LYS A 356 1.28 -6.63 11.77
C LYS A 356 0.15 -7.12 10.89
N ASP A 357 -1.03 -6.51 10.99
CA ASP A 357 -2.24 -6.91 10.24
C ASP A 357 -2.03 -6.83 8.71
N ILE A 358 -1.20 -5.90 8.23
CA ILE A 358 -0.96 -5.71 6.78
C ILE A 358 0.36 -6.31 6.28
N ALA A 359 1.23 -6.79 7.19
CA ALA A 359 2.59 -7.21 6.86
C ALA A 359 2.62 -8.28 5.75
N HIS A 360 1.76 -9.29 5.82
CA HIS A 360 1.67 -10.34 4.82
C HIS A 360 1.29 -9.81 3.44
N PHE A 361 0.32 -8.90 3.36
CA PHE A 361 -0.11 -8.31 2.09
C PHE A 361 1.01 -7.53 1.41
N VAL A 362 1.83 -6.84 2.20
CA VAL A 362 2.93 -5.99 1.72
C VAL A 362 4.18 -6.79 1.41
N LEU A 363 4.56 -7.75 2.24
CA LEU A 363 5.87 -8.39 2.19
C LEU A 363 5.90 -9.68 1.37
N ARG A 364 4.76 -10.35 1.18
CA ARG A 364 4.67 -11.68 0.53
C ARG A 364 5.35 -11.76 -0.83
N HIS A 365 5.29 -10.69 -1.61
CA HIS A 365 5.89 -10.60 -2.94
C HIS A 365 7.23 -9.85 -2.97
N ARG A 366 7.73 -9.44 -1.80
CA ARG A 366 8.98 -8.70 -1.62
C ARG A 366 10.06 -9.50 -0.91
N VAL A 367 9.66 -10.62 -0.30
CA VAL A 367 10.57 -11.60 0.30
C VAL A 367 10.70 -12.74 -0.69
N ILE A 368 11.78 -12.73 -1.46
CA ILE A 368 12.05 -13.73 -2.50
C ILE A 368 12.77 -14.92 -1.88
N LEU A 369 12.23 -16.11 -2.08
CA LEU A 369 12.75 -17.33 -1.50
C LEU A 369 13.64 -18.10 -2.48
N ASN A 370 14.66 -18.75 -1.95
CA ASN A 370 15.55 -19.58 -2.74
C ASN A 370 14.94 -20.98 -3.04
N TYR A 371 15.64 -21.77 -3.84
CA TYR A 371 15.20 -23.10 -4.26
C TYR A 371 15.04 -24.08 -3.07
N LYS A 372 15.83 -23.91 -1.98
CA LYS A 372 15.74 -24.77 -0.79
C LYS A 372 14.40 -24.60 -0.07
N ALA A 373 13.89 -23.35 0.01
CA ALA A 373 12.58 -23.09 0.57
C ALA A 373 11.49 -23.85 -0.19
N ARG A 374 11.55 -23.85 -1.54
CA ARG A 374 10.59 -24.59 -2.37
C ARG A 374 10.65 -26.10 -2.14
N ALA A 375 11.86 -26.65 -2.01
CA ALA A 375 12.06 -28.08 -1.73
C ALA A 375 11.48 -28.49 -0.36
N GLU A 376 11.59 -27.61 0.64
CA GLU A 376 11.08 -27.83 2.01
C GLU A 376 9.64 -27.34 2.22
N LYS A 377 8.98 -26.88 1.13
CA LYS A 377 7.59 -26.35 1.15
C LYS A 377 7.39 -25.15 2.09
N ILE A 378 8.43 -24.35 2.28
CA ILE A 378 8.37 -23.11 3.05
C ILE A 378 7.91 -22.00 2.12
N ASN A 379 6.93 -21.23 2.55
CA ASN A 379 6.41 -20.09 1.81
C ASN A 379 6.83 -18.76 2.46
N SER A 380 6.59 -17.65 1.77
CA SER A 380 6.97 -16.32 2.26
C SER A 380 6.17 -15.89 3.50
N ASP A 381 4.94 -16.39 3.67
CA ASP A 381 4.13 -16.08 4.85
C ASP A 381 4.73 -16.71 6.12
N ASP A 382 5.29 -17.94 6.03
CA ASP A 382 5.99 -18.59 7.15
C ASP A 382 7.20 -17.76 7.62
N ILE A 383 7.91 -17.15 6.67
CA ILE A 383 9.05 -16.28 6.96
C ILE A 383 8.60 -14.97 7.63
N ILE A 384 7.50 -14.39 7.15
CA ILE A 384 6.93 -13.15 7.70
C ILE A 384 6.45 -13.38 9.12
N ASP A 385 5.79 -14.52 9.40
CA ASP A 385 5.34 -14.89 10.73
C ASP A 385 6.51 -15.01 11.72
N ASP A 386 7.61 -15.66 11.32
CA ASP A 386 8.82 -15.72 12.15
C ASP A 386 9.35 -14.32 12.46
N ILE A 387 9.45 -13.46 11.46
CA ILE A 387 9.95 -12.08 11.63
C ILE A 387 9.05 -11.31 12.60
N LEU A 388 7.73 -11.38 12.42
CA LEU A 388 6.77 -10.69 13.30
C LEU A 388 6.73 -11.23 14.72
N SER A 389 7.14 -12.49 14.93
CA SER A 389 7.25 -13.10 16.26
C SER A 389 8.52 -12.69 17.00
N ILE A 390 9.62 -12.45 16.27
CA ILE A 390 10.94 -12.13 16.83
C ILE A 390 11.06 -10.63 17.16
N ILE A 391 10.41 -9.77 16.37
CA ILE A 391 10.56 -8.32 16.53
C ILE A 391 9.52 -7.81 17.54
N GLU A 392 10.02 -7.44 18.71
CA GLU A 392 9.24 -6.74 19.72
C GLU A 392 9.02 -5.27 19.34
N VAL A 393 7.94 -4.70 19.85
CA VAL A 393 7.51 -3.32 19.59
C VAL A 393 8.36 -2.31 20.34
#